data_d52a9f07819f9de4a8c038906a148619
#
_entry.id   d52a9f07819f9de4a8c038906a148619
#
_cell.length_a   1.000
_cell.length_b   1.000
_cell.length_c   1.000
_cell.angle_alpha   90.00
_cell.angle_beta   90.00
_cell.angle_gamma   90.00
#
_symmetry.space_group_name_H-M   'P 1'
#
loop_
_entity.id
_entity.type
_entity.pdbx_description
1 polymer ?
#
loop_
_entity_poly.entity_id
_entity_poly.type
_entity_poly.pdbx_seq_one_letter_code
_entity_poly.pdbx_strand_id
1 'polypeptide(L)'
;MPPKIDDYFIRPAAEDDVDALFHICLVTADAGADASALYSNPRLPGYVWAVPYLKFAPEFAFVLAKHDRVVGYVVGTPDTASFDKALGRDWWPVVRREIAGLVPSTEKDADVLERIANPHSGTPGLEETYPAHLHINILPEAQSGGWGRLMIKTMLNELSSHGVPAVHLGVSPANERAKGFYRHLGFEELSHGDHLAFVMRLDKPAI
;
A
#
# COMPACT_ATOMS: atom_id res chain seq x y z
N MET A 1 18.19 4.42 22.91
CA MET A 1 19.23 4.47 21.87
C MET A 1 18.53 4.53 20.54
N PRO A 2 18.86 5.43 19.63
CA PRO A 2 18.35 5.31 18.27
C PRO A 2 18.86 3.98 17.69
N PRO A 3 18.04 3.25 16.88
CA PRO A 3 18.49 2.04 16.24
C PRO A 3 19.74 2.37 15.39
N LYS A 4 20.74 1.52 15.45
CA LYS A 4 21.91 1.65 14.57
C LYS A 4 21.42 1.54 13.14
N ILE A 5 21.74 2.52 12.32
CA ILE A 5 21.39 2.63 10.90
C ILE A 5 21.87 1.39 10.12
N ASP A 6 22.85 0.67 10.64
CA ASP A 6 23.51 -0.46 10.00
C ASP A 6 22.67 -1.76 9.90
N ASP A 7 21.52 -1.84 10.58
CA ASP A 7 20.72 -3.08 10.62
C ASP A 7 19.54 -3.08 9.63
N TYR A 8 19.17 -1.92 9.07
CA TYR A 8 18.03 -1.76 8.18
C TYR A 8 18.45 -1.30 6.80
N PHE A 9 17.79 -1.84 5.78
CA PHE A 9 18.00 -1.39 4.39
C PHE A 9 16.71 -1.55 3.57
N ILE A 10 16.58 -0.73 2.51
CA ILE A 10 15.51 -0.81 1.53
C ILE A 10 16.05 -1.53 0.30
N ARG A 11 15.28 -2.47 -0.22
CA ARG A 11 15.56 -3.18 -1.47
C ARG A 11 14.29 -3.40 -2.28
N PRO A 12 14.38 -3.68 -3.58
CA PRO A 12 13.25 -4.20 -4.34
C PRO A 12 12.66 -5.44 -3.66
N ALA A 13 11.34 -5.55 -3.69
CA ALA A 13 10.66 -6.74 -3.21
C ALA A 13 10.88 -7.90 -4.18
N ALA A 14 10.94 -9.10 -3.64
CA ALA A 14 11.09 -10.35 -4.40
C ALA A 14 9.92 -11.29 -4.13
N GLU A 15 9.80 -12.33 -4.95
CA GLU A 15 8.74 -13.34 -4.81
C GLU A 15 8.72 -14.00 -3.42
N ASP A 16 9.89 -14.19 -2.81
CA ASP A 16 10.04 -14.77 -1.47
C ASP A 16 9.51 -13.84 -0.35
N ASP A 17 9.22 -12.58 -0.66
CA ASP A 17 8.67 -11.63 0.32
C ASP A 17 7.13 -11.68 0.43
N VAL A 18 6.45 -12.45 -0.41
CA VAL A 18 4.97 -12.51 -0.48
C VAL A 18 4.34 -12.77 0.88
N ASP A 19 4.84 -13.74 1.64
CA ASP A 19 4.29 -14.06 2.96
C ASP A 19 4.53 -12.94 3.98
N ALA A 20 5.65 -12.23 3.88
CA ALA A 20 5.91 -11.05 4.70
C ALA A 20 4.97 -9.89 4.35
N LEU A 21 4.67 -9.68 3.06
CA LEU A 21 3.69 -8.69 2.62
C LEU A 21 2.30 -8.98 3.17
N PHE A 22 1.84 -10.24 3.11
CA PHE A 22 0.57 -10.66 3.71
C PHE A 22 0.54 -10.37 5.21
N HIS A 23 1.58 -10.81 5.93
CA HIS A 23 1.67 -10.63 7.38
C HIS A 23 1.68 -9.14 7.77
N ILE A 24 2.55 -8.34 7.16
CA ILE A 24 2.67 -6.91 7.50
C ILE A 24 1.37 -6.18 7.17
N CYS A 25 0.73 -6.50 6.03
CA CYS A 25 -0.55 -5.91 5.68
C CYS A 25 -1.58 -6.18 6.77
N LEU A 26 -1.72 -7.43 7.22
CA LEU A 26 -2.68 -7.82 8.25
C LEU A 26 -2.43 -7.08 9.59
N VAL A 27 -1.19 -7.14 10.10
CA VAL A 27 -0.87 -6.58 11.43
C VAL A 27 -0.75 -5.05 11.45
N THR A 28 -1.13 -4.39 10.35
CA THR A 28 -1.18 -2.93 10.23
C THR A 28 -2.48 -2.42 9.57
N ALA A 29 -3.44 -3.31 9.28
CA ALA A 29 -4.64 -2.97 8.52
C ALA A 29 -5.70 -2.18 9.32
N ASP A 30 -5.59 -2.09 10.64
CA ASP A 30 -6.49 -1.30 11.47
C ASP A 30 -5.90 0.09 11.75
N ALA A 31 -5.96 0.97 10.75
CA ALA A 31 -5.40 2.33 10.82
C ALA A 31 -3.93 2.36 11.34
N GLY A 32 -3.15 1.32 11.02
CA GLY A 32 -1.78 1.13 11.46
C GLY A 32 -1.62 0.27 12.71
N ALA A 33 -2.71 -0.20 13.31
CA ALA A 33 -2.73 -1.19 14.40
C ALA A 33 -2.97 -2.61 13.86
N ASP A 34 -2.76 -3.59 14.73
CA ASP A 34 -2.95 -5.00 14.42
C ASP A 34 -4.44 -5.34 14.18
N ALA A 35 -4.74 -5.81 12.98
CA ALA A 35 -6.07 -6.23 12.57
C ALA A 35 -6.27 -7.76 12.59
N SER A 36 -5.37 -8.53 13.18
CA SER A 36 -5.44 -10.01 13.17
C SER A 36 -6.76 -10.56 13.75
N ALA A 37 -7.33 -9.85 14.73
CA ALA A 37 -8.62 -10.23 15.32
C ALA A 37 -9.84 -9.80 14.47
N LEU A 38 -9.64 -8.97 13.45
CA LEU A 38 -10.69 -8.41 12.62
C LEU A 38 -10.95 -9.21 11.34
N TYR A 39 -10.05 -10.13 10.99
CA TYR A 39 -10.14 -10.97 9.79
C TYR A 39 -10.09 -12.45 10.15
N SER A 40 -11.05 -13.24 9.64
CA SER A 40 -11.06 -14.70 9.81
C SER A 40 -10.03 -15.41 8.93
N ASN A 41 -9.70 -14.81 7.78
CA ASN A 41 -8.61 -15.26 6.92
C ASN A 41 -7.51 -14.19 6.90
N PRO A 42 -6.30 -14.52 7.42
CA PRO A 42 -5.21 -13.55 7.56
C PRO A 42 -4.67 -13.00 6.23
N ARG A 43 -4.99 -13.61 5.10
CA ARG A 43 -4.55 -13.16 3.77
C ARG A 43 -5.48 -12.14 3.13
N LEU A 44 -6.72 -11.98 3.61
CA LEU A 44 -7.71 -11.12 2.98
C LEU A 44 -7.22 -9.70 2.69
N PRO A 45 -6.67 -8.92 3.65
CA PRO A 45 -6.21 -7.58 3.35
C PRO A 45 -5.04 -7.56 2.36
N GLY A 46 -4.14 -8.54 2.42
CA GLY A 46 -2.97 -8.62 1.55
C GLY A 46 -3.31 -8.89 0.09
N TYR A 47 -4.42 -9.60 -0.21
CA TYR A 47 -4.90 -9.79 -1.58
C TYR A 47 -5.31 -8.48 -2.26
N VAL A 48 -5.62 -7.44 -1.50
CA VAL A 48 -6.09 -6.15 -2.02
C VAL A 48 -4.99 -5.10 -1.98
N TRP A 49 -4.29 -4.97 -0.84
CA TRP A 49 -3.47 -3.79 -0.57
C TRP A 49 -1.95 -4.02 -0.56
N ALA A 50 -1.47 -5.24 -0.85
CA ALA A 50 -0.03 -5.54 -0.81
C ALA A 50 0.44 -6.40 -1.98
N VAL A 51 0.02 -7.65 -2.04
CA VAL A 51 0.57 -8.66 -2.95
C VAL A 51 0.33 -8.40 -4.44
N PRO A 52 -0.83 -7.87 -4.89
CA PRO A 52 -1.04 -7.60 -6.32
C PRO A 52 -0.01 -6.64 -6.90
N TYR A 53 0.51 -5.70 -6.13
CA TYR A 53 1.54 -4.76 -6.61
C TYR A 53 2.85 -5.48 -6.91
N LEU A 54 3.31 -6.37 -6.05
CA LEU A 54 4.50 -7.18 -6.32
C LEU A 54 4.32 -8.06 -7.59
N LYS A 55 3.10 -8.53 -7.85
CA LYS A 55 2.82 -9.41 -9.01
C LYS A 55 2.66 -8.65 -10.33
N PHE A 56 2.13 -7.43 -10.32
CA PHE A 56 1.72 -6.70 -11.52
C PHE A 56 2.46 -5.37 -11.74
N ALA A 57 3.21 -4.91 -10.76
CA ALA A 57 4.05 -3.71 -10.82
C ALA A 57 5.33 -3.88 -9.97
N PRO A 58 6.12 -4.95 -10.18
CA PRO A 58 7.27 -5.29 -9.32
C PRO A 58 8.33 -4.19 -9.24
N GLU A 59 8.49 -3.38 -10.27
CA GLU A 59 9.40 -2.23 -10.28
C GLU A 59 9.01 -1.18 -9.22
N PHE A 60 7.73 -1.14 -8.82
CA PHE A 60 7.19 -0.24 -7.82
C PHE A 60 6.85 -0.97 -6.51
N ALA A 61 7.63 -1.99 -6.18
CA ALA A 61 7.50 -2.74 -4.93
C ALA A 61 8.86 -2.80 -4.21
N PHE A 62 8.91 -2.22 -3.00
CA PHE A 62 10.12 -2.19 -2.17
C PHE A 62 9.78 -2.66 -0.76
N VAL A 63 10.75 -3.33 -0.14
CA VAL A 63 10.68 -3.75 1.26
C VAL A 63 11.75 -3.07 2.10
N LEU A 64 11.40 -2.82 3.35
CA LEU A 64 12.34 -2.50 4.41
C LEU A 64 12.71 -3.80 5.12
N ALA A 65 13.96 -4.18 5.05
CA ALA A 65 14.49 -5.35 5.72
C ALA A 65 15.34 -4.94 6.93
N LYS A 66 15.28 -5.75 7.96
CA LYS A 66 16.20 -5.74 9.09
C LYS A 66 16.92 -7.09 9.12
N HIS A 67 18.21 -7.09 8.77
CA HIS A 67 18.91 -8.33 8.42
C HIS A 67 18.10 -9.09 7.36
N ASP A 68 17.77 -10.35 7.59
CA ASP A 68 17.02 -11.20 6.66
C ASP A 68 15.49 -11.10 6.82
N ARG A 69 14.96 -10.29 7.75
CA ARG A 69 13.54 -10.17 8.02
C ARG A 69 12.95 -8.90 7.42
N VAL A 70 11.91 -9.03 6.62
CA VAL A 70 11.12 -7.90 6.13
C VAL A 70 10.27 -7.35 7.27
N VAL A 71 10.34 -6.02 7.47
CA VAL A 71 9.64 -5.30 8.55
C VAL A 71 8.78 -4.14 8.06
N GLY A 72 8.73 -3.94 6.74
CA GLY A 72 7.87 -2.96 6.10
C GLY A 72 7.90 -3.11 4.59
N TYR A 73 6.92 -2.50 3.94
CA TYR A 73 6.89 -2.41 2.47
C TYR A 73 6.34 -1.06 2.04
N VAL A 74 6.72 -0.62 0.85
CA VAL A 74 6.02 0.37 0.04
C VAL A 74 5.79 -0.25 -1.33
N VAL A 75 4.54 -0.25 -1.76
CA VAL A 75 4.11 -0.80 -3.05
C VAL A 75 3.23 0.20 -3.77
N GLY A 76 3.25 0.18 -5.09
CA GLY A 76 2.45 1.11 -5.88
C GLY A 76 2.35 0.70 -7.33
N THR A 77 1.74 1.55 -8.11
CA THR A 77 1.65 1.44 -9.56
C THR A 77 1.80 2.81 -10.22
N PRO A 78 2.43 2.90 -11.40
CA PRO A 78 2.55 4.16 -12.12
C PRO A 78 1.23 4.61 -12.77
N ASP A 79 0.29 3.68 -12.99
CA ASP A 79 -0.99 3.94 -13.66
C ASP A 79 -2.09 3.03 -13.08
N THR A 80 -2.99 3.64 -12.31
CA THR A 80 -4.09 2.97 -11.63
C THR A 80 -5.02 2.25 -12.60
N ALA A 81 -5.39 2.90 -13.70
CA ALA A 81 -6.36 2.35 -14.64
C ALA A 81 -5.83 1.10 -15.37
N SER A 82 -4.56 1.11 -15.78
CA SER A 82 -3.90 -0.04 -16.38
C SER A 82 -3.71 -1.17 -15.39
N PHE A 83 -3.35 -0.85 -14.16
CA PHE A 83 -3.21 -1.81 -13.07
C PHE A 83 -4.54 -2.51 -12.77
N ASP A 84 -5.63 -1.78 -12.60
CA ASP A 84 -6.96 -2.33 -12.35
C ASP A 84 -7.44 -3.26 -13.48
N LYS A 85 -7.14 -2.91 -14.74
CA LYS A 85 -7.43 -3.78 -15.90
C LYS A 85 -6.66 -5.10 -15.82
N ALA A 86 -5.37 -5.04 -15.44
CA ALA A 86 -4.56 -6.25 -15.28
C ALA A 86 -5.06 -7.12 -14.12
N LEU A 87 -5.42 -6.50 -12.99
CA LEU A 87 -6.01 -7.21 -11.85
C LEU A 87 -7.36 -7.84 -12.22
N GLY A 88 -8.20 -7.14 -12.98
CA GLY A 88 -9.49 -7.66 -13.46
C GLY A 88 -9.35 -8.92 -14.29
N ARG A 89 -8.33 -8.96 -15.14
CA ARG A 89 -8.07 -10.08 -16.05
C ARG A 89 -7.40 -11.26 -15.37
N ASP A 90 -6.35 -11.02 -14.56
CA ASP A 90 -5.42 -12.07 -14.17
C ASP A 90 -5.37 -12.32 -12.64
N TRP A 91 -5.72 -11.35 -11.79
CA TRP A 91 -5.62 -11.45 -10.34
C TRP A 91 -6.93 -11.86 -9.67
N TRP A 92 -8.00 -11.09 -9.86
CA TRP A 92 -9.26 -11.34 -9.17
C TRP A 92 -9.87 -12.71 -9.48
N PRO A 93 -9.79 -13.26 -10.71
CA PRO A 93 -10.25 -14.63 -10.98
C PRO A 93 -9.48 -15.69 -10.19
N VAL A 94 -8.19 -15.47 -9.92
CA VAL A 94 -7.36 -16.39 -9.11
C VAL A 94 -7.76 -16.29 -7.64
N VAL A 95 -7.79 -15.07 -7.10
CA VAL A 95 -8.15 -14.85 -5.68
C VAL A 95 -9.55 -15.38 -5.38
N ARG A 96 -10.55 -15.13 -6.22
CA ARG A 96 -11.91 -15.64 -6.04
C ARG A 96 -11.97 -17.17 -5.97
N ARG A 97 -11.13 -17.86 -6.73
CA ARG A 97 -11.04 -19.34 -6.64
C ARG A 97 -10.38 -19.78 -5.34
N GLU A 98 -9.35 -19.07 -4.90
CA GLU A 98 -8.61 -19.38 -3.67
C GLU A 98 -9.48 -19.21 -2.42
N ILE A 99 -10.33 -18.18 -2.40
CA ILE A 99 -11.24 -17.91 -1.28
C ILE A 99 -12.65 -18.48 -1.48
N ALA A 100 -12.86 -19.33 -2.49
CA ALA A 100 -14.18 -19.90 -2.79
C ALA A 100 -14.73 -20.68 -1.57
N GLY A 101 -15.95 -20.34 -1.19
CA GLY A 101 -16.60 -20.95 -0.01
C GLY A 101 -16.25 -20.29 1.33
N LEU A 102 -15.39 -19.28 1.35
CA LEU A 102 -15.16 -18.48 2.56
C LEU A 102 -16.44 -17.68 2.90
N VAL A 103 -16.97 -17.91 4.09
CA VAL A 103 -18.11 -17.16 4.63
C VAL A 103 -17.57 -16.08 5.55
N PRO A 104 -17.97 -14.80 5.37
CA PRO A 104 -17.52 -13.74 6.25
C PRO A 104 -17.98 -13.99 7.68
N SER A 105 -17.09 -13.90 8.64
CA SER A 105 -17.38 -14.02 10.07
C SER A 105 -17.23 -12.70 10.82
N THR A 106 -16.72 -11.68 10.15
CA THR A 106 -16.57 -10.32 10.67
C THR A 106 -17.04 -9.31 9.62
N GLU A 107 -17.29 -8.06 10.05
CA GLU A 107 -17.60 -6.96 9.15
C GLU A 107 -16.44 -6.69 8.17
N LYS A 108 -15.20 -6.77 8.66
CA LYS A 108 -14.00 -6.59 7.82
C LYS A 108 -13.84 -7.69 6.77
N ASP A 109 -14.20 -8.93 7.08
CA ASP A 109 -14.26 -9.99 6.05
C ASP A 109 -15.26 -9.62 4.96
N ALA A 110 -16.48 -9.19 5.35
CA ALA A 110 -17.52 -8.84 4.40
C ALA A 110 -17.08 -7.69 3.47
N ASP A 111 -16.48 -6.63 4.04
CA ASP A 111 -15.98 -5.49 3.28
C ASP A 111 -14.93 -5.91 2.22
N VAL A 112 -13.96 -6.75 2.61
CA VAL A 112 -12.90 -7.18 1.70
C VAL A 112 -13.40 -8.19 0.67
N LEU A 113 -14.27 -9.12 1.06
CA LEU A 113 -14.88 -10.08 0.14
C LEU A 113 -15.74 -9.37 -0.91
N GLU A 114 -16.52 -8.36 -0.51
CA GLU A 114 -17.28 -7.52 -1.45
C GLU A 114 -16.36 -6.79 -2.43
N ARG A 115 -15.26 -6.21 -1.94
CA ARG A 115 -14.26 -5.54 -2.79
C ARG A 115 -13.59 -6.51 -3.77
N ILE A 116 -13.34 -7.77 -3.39
CA ILE A 116 -12.79 -8.80 -4.29
C ILE A 116 -13.84 -9.24 -5.32
N ALA A 117 -15.11 -9.34 -4.91
CA ALA A 117 -16.21 -9.70 -5.80
C ALA A 117 -16.50 -8.59 -6.83
N ASN A 118 -16.52 -7.34 -6.37
CA ASN A 118 -16.82 -6.15 -7.15
C ASN A 118 -15.68 -5.12 -7.05
N PRO A 119 -14.52 -5.39 -7.66
CA PRO A 119 -13.36 -4.52 -7.55
C PRO A 119 -13.63 -3.18 -8.25
N HIS A 120 -13.25 -2.11 -7.57
CA HIS A 120 -13.35 -0.76 -8.08
C HIS A 120 -12.08 0.03 -7.69
N SER A 121 -11.72 0.99 -8.52
CA SER A 121 -10.68 1.97 -8.21
C SER A 121 -11.06 2.77 -6.96
N GLY A 122 -10.06 3.11 -6.15
CA GLY A 122 -10.30 3.72 -4.84
C GLY A 122 -11.05 5.05 -4.88
N THR A 123 -10.79 5.91 -5.86
CA THR A 123 -11.39 7.24 -5.94
C THR A 123 -11.63 7.62 -7.40
N PRO A 124 -12.86 7.40 -7.93
CA PRO A 124 -13.17 7.69 -9.34
C PRO A 124 -12.83 9.15 -9.72
N GLY A 125 -12.13 9.31 -10.86
CA GLY A 125 -11.74 10.62 -11.39
C GLY A 125 -10.45 11.19 -10.81
N LEU A 126 -9.93 10.62 -9.72
CA LEU A 126 -8.66 11.07 -9.14
C LEU A 126 -7.47 10.62 -9.99
N GLU A 127 -7.55 9.41 -10.53
CA GLU A 127 -6.54 8.79 -11.38
C GLU A 127 -6.28 9.51 -12.69
N GLU A 128 -7.22 10.31 -13.18
CA GLU A 128 -7.02 11.15 -14.38
C GLU A 128 -5.96 12.25 -14.14
N THR A 129 -5.92 12.79 -12.92
CA THR A 129 -4.99 13.86 -12.54
C THR A 129 -3.76 13.33 -11.82
N TYR A 130 -3.92 12.25 -11.05
CA TYR A 130 -2.89 11.60 -10.24
C TYR A 130 -2.85 10.10 -10.58
N PRO A 131 -2.25 9.71 -11.71
CA PRO A 131 -2.37 8.36 -12.26
C PRO A 131 -1.78 7.27 -11.37
N ALA A 132 -0.69 7.56 -10.66
CA ALA A 132 -0.07 6.60 -9.76
C ALA A 132 -0.77 6.53 -8.40
N HIS A 133 -0.72 5.35 -7.77
CA HIS A 133 -1.07 5.23 -6.35
C HIS A 133 -0.11 4.30 -5.61
N LEU A 134 -0.10 4.41 -4.28
CA LEU A 134 0.78 3.62 -3.42
C LEU A 134 0.15 3.21 -2.09
N HIS A 135 0.72 2.18 -1.48
CA HIS A 135 0.49 1.77 -0.09
C HIS A 135 1.82 1.62 0.63
N ILE A 136 1.86 1.97 1.91
CA ILE A 136 3.03 1.78 2.77
C ILE A 136 2.60 1.27 4.13
N ASN A 137 3.25 0.22 4.59
CA ASN A 137 3.04 -0.36 5.91
C ASN A 137 4.39 -0.73 6.53
N ILE A 138 4.58 -0.37 7.81
CA ILE A 138 5.81 -0.62 8.55
C ILE A 138 5.45 -1.14 9.93
N LEU A 139 6.07 -2.26 10.34
CA LEU A 139 5.88 -2.84 11.66
C LEU A 139 6.27 -1.85 12.78
N PRO A 140 5.61 -1.89 13.94
CA PRO A 140 5.84 -0.94 15.03
C PRO A 140 7.32 -0.78 15.44
N GLU A 141 8.08 -1.86 15.46
CA GLU A 141 9.50 -1.84 15.85
C GLU A 141 10.40 -1.09 14.84
N ALA A 142 9.95 -0.88 13.60
CA ALA A 142 10.70 -0.15 12.57
C ALA A 142 10.15 1.26 12.33
N GLN A 143 9.12 1.67 13.09
CA GLN A 143 8.57 3.02 13.01
C GLN A 143 9.45 4.02 13.78
N SER A 144 9.22 5.32 13.55
CA SER A 144 9.91 6.44 14.21
C SER A 144 11.41 6.59 13.91
N GLY A 145 12.00 5.71 13.10
CA GLY A 145 13.41 5.78 12.66
C GLY A 145 13.64 6.55 11.35
N GLY A 146 12.63 7.24 10.82
CA GLY A 146 12.73 7.94 9.52
C GLY A 146 12.54 7.02 8.29
N TRP A 147 12.38 5.71 8.51
CA TRP A 147 12.27 4.73 7.43
C TRP A 147 11.05 4.94 6.54
N GLY A 148 9.92 5.34 7.11
CA GLY A 148 8.72 5.67 6.32
C GLY A 148 8.99 6.78 5.30
N ARG A 149 9.69 7.84 5.71
CA ARG A 149 10.10 8.93 4.81
C ARG A 149 11.03 8.41 3.71
N LEU A 150 12.00 7.57 4.07
CA LEU A 150 12.95 7.04 3.10
C LEU A 150 12.28 6.10 2.09
N MET A 151 11.36 5.25 2.53
CA MET A 151 10.59 4.37 1.66
C MET A 151 9.69 5.15 0.71
N ILE A 152 8.95 6.17 1.21
CA ILE A 152 8.17 7.05 0.33
C ILE A 152 9.08 7.74 -0.68
N LYS A 153 10.23 8.29 -0.25
CA LYS A 153 11.18 8.92 -1.16
C LYS A 153 11.68 7.94 -2.23
N THR A 154 11.97 6.69 -1.87
CA THR A 154 12.35 5.64 -2.83
C THR A 154 11.26 5.44 -3.88
N MET A 155 10.01 5.28 -3.46
CA MET A 155 8.86 5.13 -4.37
C MET A 155 8.66 6.35 -5.27
N LEU A 156 8.70 7.57 -4.72
CA LEU A 156 8.52 8.80 -5.50
C LEU A 156 9.63 8.99 -6.54
N ASN A 157 10.86 8.65 -6.20
CA ASN A 157 11.99 8.68 -7.13
C ASN A 157 11.79 7.66 -8.27
N GLU A 158 11.33 6.45 -7.94
CA GLU A 158 11.05 5.42 -8.96
C GLU A 158 9.93 5.86 -9.90
N LEU A 159 8.80 6.36 -9.36
CA LEU A 159 7.71 6.90 -10.17
C LEU A 159 8.19 8.07 -11.06
N SER A 160 8.96 8.99 -10.50
CA SER A 160 9.50 10.13 -11.24
C SER A 160 10.46 9.70 -12.35
N SER A 161 11.32 8.69 -12.12
CA SER A 161 12.24 8.17 -13.12
C SER A 161 11.54 7.53 -14.32
N HIS A 162 10.31 7.05 -14.12
CA HIS A 162 9.42 6.53 -15.16
C HIS A 162 8.53 7.62 -15.78
N GLY A 163 8.75 8.90 -15.47
CA GLY A 163 7.99 10.02 -16.05
C GLY A 163 6.56 10.15 -15.54
N VAL A 164 6.24 9.54 -14.40
CA VAL A 164 4.90 9.65 -13.79
C VAL A 164 4.70 11.06 -13.24
N PRO A 165 3.63 11.77 -13.65
CA PRO A 165 3.47 13.19 -13.32
C PRO A 165 2.98 13.44 -11.89
N ALA A 166 2.26 12.47 -11.30
CA ALA A 166 1.62 12.67 -10.01
C ALA A 166 1.19 11.35 -9.36
N VAL A 167 1.04 11.35 -8.04
CA VAL A 167 0.65 10.19 -7.23
C VAL A 167 -0.43 10.56 -6.23
N HIS A 168 -1.30 9.60 -5.92
CA HIS A 168 -2.28 9.69 -4.86
C HIS A 168 -2.21 8.49 -3.91
N LEU A 169 -2.82 8.64 -2.74
CA LEU A 169 -3.06 7.54 -1.81
C LEU A 169 -4.29 7.84 -0.95
N GLY A 170 -5.01 6.81 -0.56
CA GLY A 170 -6.13 6.91 0.36
C GLY A 170 -5.67 6.80 1.81
N VAL A 171 -6.29 7.56 2.69
CA VAL A 171 -6.05 7.49 4.14
C VAL A 171 -7.38 7.41 4.87
N SER A 172 -7.48 6.51 5.85
CA SER A 172 -8.63 6.51 6.76
C SER A 172 -8.75 7.87 7.46
N PRO A 173 -9.93 8.51 7.44
CA PRO A 173 -10.15 9.78 8.15
C PRO A 173 -9.79 9.71 9.64
N ALA A 174 -9.90 8.54 10.25
CA ALA A 174 -9.54 8.30 11.66
C ALA A 174 -8.02 8.19 11.90
N ASN A 175 -7.21 8.02 10.85
CA ASN A 175 -5.76 7.85 11.00
C ASN A 175 -5.02 9.20 11.03
N GLU A 176 -5.15 9.92 12.15
CA GLU A 176 -4.49 11.22 12.34
C GLU A 176 -2.97 11.15 12.19
N ARG A 177 -2.38 10.03 12.60
CA ARG A 177 -0.93 9.82 12.47
C ARG A 177 -0.48 9.79 11.01
N ALA A 178 -1.18 9.03 10.16
CA ALA A 178 -0.87 8.98 8.73
C ALA A 178 -1.11 10.35 8.07
N LYS A 179 -2.19 11.04 8.42
CA LYS A 179 -2.45 12.39 7.90
C LYS A 179 -1.31 13.37 8.22
N GLY A 180 -0.86 13.39 9.48
CA GLY A 180 0.29 14.21 9.91
C GLY A 180 1.57 13.84 9.17
N PHE A 181 1.81 12.55 8.96
CA PHE A 181 2.98 12.05 8.24
C PHE A 181 3.00 12.51 6.78
N TYR A 182 1.89 12.36 6.03
CA TYR A 182 1.84 12.77 4.63
C TYR A 182 1.91 14.30 4.45
N ARG A 183 1.25 15.08 5.32
CA ARG A 183 1.42 16.55 5.33
C ARG A 183 2.88 16.95 5.54
N HIS A 184 3.59 16.30 6.47
CA HIS A 184 5.02 16.56 6.71
C HIS A 184 5.92 16.19 5.51
N LEU A 185 5.50 15.25 4.67
CA LEU A 185 6.19 14.88 3.43
C LEU A 185 5.85 15.80 2.25
N GLY A 186 4.95 16.75 2.42
CA GLY A 186 4.56 17.70 1.39
C GLY A 186 3.42 17.23 0.48
N PHE A 187 2.71 16.16 0.85
CA PHE A 187 1.47 15.80 0.19
C PHE A 187 0.36 16.80 0.53
N GLU A 188 -0.45 17.11 -0.47
CA GLU A 188 -1.66 17.92 -0.31
C GLU A 188 -2.84 17.01 0.04
N GLU A 189 -3.66 17.45 1.00
CA GLU A 189 -4.87 16.76 1.41
C GLU A 189 -6.02 17.12 0.46
N LEU A 190 -6.69 16.11 -0.07
CA LEU A 190 -7.82 16.27 -0.98
C LEU A 190 -9.01 15.46 -0.48
N SER A 191 -10.11 16.14 -0.17
CA SER A 191 -11.39 15.49 0.14
C SER A 191 -12.18 15.29 -1.14
N HIS A 192 -12.64 14.08 -1.42
CA HIS A 192 -13.46 13.73 -2.56
C HIS A 192 -14.65 12.87 -2.10
N GLY A 193 -15.79 13.48 -1.88
CA GLY A 193 -16.93 12.84 -1.21
C GLY A 193 -16.56 12.38 0.21
N ASP A 194 -16.84 11.13 0.54
CA ASP A 194 -16.50 10.53 1.84
C ASP A 194 -15.05 9.99 1.90
N HIS A 195 -14.28 10.15 0.82
CA HIS A 195 -12.91 9.68 0.74
C HIS A 195 -11.92 10.80 1.03
N LEU A 196 -10.91 10.47 1.82
CA LEU A 196 -9.76 11.31 2.08
C LEU A 196 -8.56 10.77 1.31
N ALA A 197 -8.03 11.58 0.40
CA ALA A 197 -6.83 11.29 -0.34
C ALA A 197 -5.71 12.27 0.00
N PHE A 198 -4.48 11.81 -0.16
CA PHE A 198 -3.29 12.64 -0.20
C PHE A 198 -2.67 12.55 -1.58
N VAL A 199 -2.29 13.69 -2.15
CA VAL A 199 -1.84 13.80 -3.53
C VAL A 199 -0.52 14.55 -3.62
N MET A 200 0.30 14.23 -4.62
CA MET A 200 1.55 14.95 -4.87
C MET A 200 1.85 14.98 -6.37
N ARG A 201 2.28 16.16 -6.86
CA ARG A 201 2.87 16.32 -8.19
C ARG A 201 4.34 15.95 -8.16
N LEU A 202 4.79 15.17 -9.16
CA LEU A 202 6.18 14.70 -9.28
C LEU A 202 6.98 15.46 -10.35
N ASP A 203 6.29 16.25 -11.18
CA ASP A 203 6.86 17.09 -12.24
C ASP A 203 7.50 18.39 -11.73
N LYS A 204 7.31 18.70 -10.45
CA LYS A 204 8.01 19.82 -9.80
C LYS A 204 9.23 19.31 -9.06
N PRO A 205 10.41 19.98 -9.18
CA PRO A 205 11.56 19.59 -8.37
C PRO A 205 11.16 19.62 -6.89
N ALA A 206 11.42 18.52 -6.19
CA ALA A 206 11.25 18.48 -4.74
C ALA A 206 12.12 19.59 -4.13
N ILE A 207 11.49 20.47 -3.35
CA ILE A 207 12.14 21.55 -2.62
C ILE A 207 13.09 20.99 -1.55
#